data_080420e8d47bd680e4f5f7ba89f9ff3f
#
_entry.id   080420e8d47bd680e4f5f7ba89f9ff3f
#
_cell.length_a   1.000
_cell.length_b   1.000
_cell.length_c   1.000
_cell.angle_alpha   90.00
_cell.angle_beta   90.00
_cell.angle_gamma   90.00
#
_symmetry.space_group_name_H-M   'P 1'
#
loop_
_entity.id
_entity.type
_entity.pdbx_description
1 polymer ?
#
loop_
_entity_poly.entity_id
_entity_poly.type
_entity_poly.pdbx_seq_one_letter_code
_entity_poly.pdbx_strand_id
1 'polypeptide(L)'
;MTHPNQRKEAEERMQEEGRLPPGQSLTNRFPVLHYGRVPAVDLSQWDFRIWGEVEHDLRWTWDDFSNLPMTEVKMDIHCVTRWSKFDTLWKGVSVKTTLVEESILTPL
;
A
#
# COMPACT_ATOMS: atom_id res chain seq x y z
N MET A 1 -14.55 17.98 -8.89
CA MET A 1 -13.55 18.78 -8.15
C MET A 1 -14.17 19.30 -6.86
N THR A 2 -13.42 19.18 -5.75
CA THR A 2 -13.88 19.72 -4.47
C THR A 2 -13.70 21.25 -4.46
N HIS A 3 -14.75 21.97 -4.09
CA HIS A 3 -14.68 23.40 -3.94
C HIS A 3 -13.68 23.79 -2.83
N PRO A 4 -12.85 24.88 -2.98
CA PRO A 4 -11.85 25.25 -1.97
C PRO A 4 -12.39 25.39 -0.54
N ASN A 5 -13.60 25.93 -0.38
CA ASN A 5 -14.23 26.05 0.94
C ASN A 5 -14.61 24.69 1.54
N GLN A 6 -15.10 23.78 0.72
CA GLN A 6 -15.44 22.42 1.16
C GLN A 6 -14.20 21.65 1.61
N ARG A 7 -13.10 21.83 0.88
CA ARG A 7 -11.83 21.22 1.27
C ARG A 7 -11.36 21.73 2.63
N LYS A 8 -11.41 23.04 2.83
CA LYS A 8 -10.99 23.65 4.09
C LYS A 8 -11.86 23.18 5.26
N GLU A 9 -13.16 23.13 5.08
CA GLU A 9 -14.10 22.61 6.08
C GLU A 9 -13.82 21.16 6.43
N ALA A 10 -13.52 20.33 5.41
CA ALA A 10 -13.16 18.94 5.61
C ALA A 10 -11.84 18.80 6.38
N GLU A 11 -10.84 19.62 6.06
CA GLU A 11 -9.56 19.63 6.77
C GLU A 11 -9.75 19.99 8.26
N GLU A 12 -10.52 21.02 8.56
CA GLU A 12 -10.82 21.44 9.93
C GLU A 12 -11.50 20.31 10.71
N ARG A 13 -12.50 19.66 10.11
CA ARG A 13 -13.21 18.54 10.73
C ARG A 13 -12.27 17.37 11.01
N MET A 14 -11.40 17.02 10.06
CA MET A 14 -10.46 15.92 10.22
C MET A 14 -9.38 16.22 11.26
N GLN A 15 -9.00 17.49 11.41
CA GLN A 15 -8.09 17.91 12.48
C GLN A 15 -8.76 17.76 13.85
N GLU A 16 -10.02 18.16 13.98
CA GLU A 16 -10.78 18.02 15.22
C GLU A 16 -10.95 16.55 15.62
N GLU A 17 -11.12 15.66 14.65
CA GLU A 17 -11.22 14.22 14.87
C GLU A 17 -9.85 13.56 15.13
N GLY A 18 -8.75 14.30 15.02
CA GLY A 18 -7.40 13.75 15.20
C GLY A 18 -6.89 12.91 14.05
N ARG A 19 -7.56 12.94 12.90
CA ARG A 19 -7.18 12.15 11.71
C ARG A 19 -6.18 12.88 10.83
N LEU A 20 -6.18 14.21 10.82
CA LEU A 20 -5.26 15.00 10.01
C LEU A 20 -4.12 15.52 10.87
N PRO A 21 -2.88 15.02 10.71
CA PRO A 21 -1.73 15.50 11.48
C PRO A 21 -1.42 16.97 11.19
N PRO A 22 -0.76 17.69 12.13
CA PRO A 22 -0.36 19.06 11.90
C PRO A 22 0.51 19.23 10.66
N GLY A 23 0.24 20.28 9.87
CA GLY A 23 1.00 20.59 8.66
C GLY A 23 0.61 19.79 7.43
N GLN A 24 -0.37 18.89 7.53
CA GLN A 24 -0.86 18.12 6.40
C GLN A 24 -2.04 18.82 5.72
N SER A 25 -2.13 18.67 4.41
CA SER A 25 -3.28 19.10 3.60
C SER A 25 -4.03 17.91 3.06
N LEU A 26 -5.35 17.98 3.11
CA LEU A 26 -6.21 16.92 2.59
C LEU A 26 -6.17 16.89 1.06
N THR A 27 -6.03 15.71 0.48
CA THR A 27 -6.17 15.48 -0.97
C THR A 27 -7.14 14.34 -1.24
N ASN A 28 -7.84 14.40 -2.37
CA ASN A 28 -8.75 13.32 -2.79
C ASN A 28 -8.14 12.44 -3.88
N ARG A 29 -6.90 12.65 -4.25
CA ARG A 29 -6.17 11.81 -5.21
C ARG A 29 -4.68 11.80 -4.88
N PHE A 30 -4.01 10.75 -5.31
CA PHE A 30 -2.56 10.66 -5.15
C PHE A 30 -1.85 11.65 -6.07
N PRO A 31 -0.89 12.44 -5.56
CA PRO A 31 0.00 13.19 -6.43
C PRO A 31 0.80 12.26 -7.34
N VAL A 32 1.06 12.68 -8.56
CA VAL A 32 1.93 11.92 -9.47
C VAL A 32 3.38 12.22 -9.12
N LEU A 33 3.97 11.33 -8.31
CA LEU A 33 5.35 11.45 -7.84
C LEU A 33 6.09 10.17 -8.18
N HIS A 34 7.24 10.29 -8.84
CA HIS A 34 8.10 9.14 -9.10
C HIS A 34 9.56 9.60 -9.21
N TYR A 35 10.46 8.68 -8.88
CA TYR A 35 11.89 8.91 -9.01
C TYR A 35 12.38 8.26 -10.28
N GLY A 36 12.82 9.11 -11.23
CA GLY A 36 13.30 8.65 -12.51
C GLY A 36 12.19 8.16 -13.45
N ARG A 37 12.58 7.35 -14.41
CA ARG A 37 11.67 6.83 -15.44
C ARG A 37 10.78 5.72 -14.89
N VAL A 38 9.50 5.73 -15.25
CA VAL A 38 8.60 4.64 -14.91
C VAL A 38 9.02 3.39 -15.69
N PRO A 39 9.33 2.28 -15.00
CA PRO A 39 9.79 1.06 -15.68
C PRO A 39 8.65 0.37 -16.43
N ALA A 40 9.00 -0.26 -17.55
CA ALA A 40 8.09 -1.16 -18.24
C ALA A 40 8.21 -2.54 -17.58
N VAL A 41 7.16 -2.98 -16.89
CA VAL A 41 7.15 -4.24 -16.17
C VAL A 41 6.51 -5.33 -17.03
N ASP A 42 7.24 -6.42 -17.24
CA ASP A 42 6.74 -7.61 -17.92
C ASP A 42 6.31 -8.63 -16.84
N LEU A 43 5.01 -8.85 -16.70
CA LEU A 43 4.48 -9.75 -15.68
C LEU A 43 4.89 -11.20 -15.89
N SER A 44 5.26 -11.60 -17.11
CA SER A 44 5.78 -12.95 -17.35
C SER A 44 7.16 -13.19 -16.76
N GLN A 45 7.88 -12.10 -16.47
CA GLN A 45 9.22 -12.15 -15.87
C GLN A 45 9.22 -11.68 -14.42
N TRP A 46 8.10 -11.14 -13.95
CA TRP A 46 7.99 -10.62 -12.59
C TRP A 46 8.07 -11.74 -11.57
N ASP A 47 8.81 -11.52 -10.48
CA ASP A 47 8.80 -12.40 -9.33
C ASP A 47 8.88 -11.60 -8.03
N PHE A 48 8.46 -12.23 -6.95
CA PHE A 48 8.63 -11.74 -5.60
C PHE A 48 9.41 -12.77 -4.80
N ARG A 49 10.45 -12.31 -4.11
CA ARG A 49 11.35 -13.20 -3.36
C ARG A 49 11.46 -12.78 -1.92
N ILE A 50 11.52 -13.78 -1.04
CA ILE A 50 11.92 -13.62 0.36
C ILE A 50 13.17 -14.48 0.54
N TRP A 51 14.28 -13.87 0.98
CA TRP A 51 15.57 -14.55 1.09
C TRP A 51 16.40 -13.94 2.20
N GLY A 52 17.54 -14.59 2.51
CA GLY A 52 18.45 -14.12 3.55
C GLY A 52 18.20 -14.82 4.86
N GLU A 53 17.82 -14.10 5.89
CA GLU A 53 17.62 -14.62 7.24
C GLU A 53 16.27 -15.35 7.39
N VAL A 54 16.04 -16.32 6.51
CA VAL A 54 14.89 -17.20 6.51
C VAL A 54 15.35 -18.64 6.39
N GLU A 55 14.54 -19.58 6.83
CA GLU A 55 14.91 -21.00 6.77
C GLU A 55 14.93 -21.53 5.34
N HIS A 56 14.04 -21.03 4.50
CA HIS A 56 13.96 -21.36 3.10
C HIS A 56 13.76 -20.10 2.27
N ASP A 57 14.49 -20.01 1.16
CA ASP A 57 14.24 -18.94 0.18
C ASP A 57 12.90 -19.20 -0.49
N LEU A 58 12.11 -18.15 -0.66
CA LEU A 58 10.78 -18.19 -1.23
C LEU A 58 10.74 -17.37 -2.50
N ARG A 59 10.04 -17.87 -3.50
CA ARG A 59 9.85 -17.15 -4.76
C ARG A 59 8.48 -17.46 -5.33
N TRP A 60 7.78 -16.40 -5.72
CA TRP A 60 6.50 -16.50 -6.42
C TRP A 60 6.60 -15.80 -7.77
N THR A 61 6.09 -16.46 -8.81
CA THR A 61 5.81 -15.80 -10.09
C THR A 61 4.58 -14.91 -9.92
N TRP A 62 4.27 -14.08 -10.91
CA TRP A 62 3.07 -13.26 -10.86
C TRP A 62 1.79 -14.12 -10.72
N ASP A 63 1.71 -15.22 -11.48
CA ASP A 63 0.56 -16.12 -11.40
C ASP A 63 0.41 -16.73 -10.01
N ASP A 64 1.50 -17.22 -9.43
CA ASP A 64 1.49 -17.80 -8.08
C ASP A 64 1.12 -16.76 -7.03
N PHE A 65 1.72 -15.58 -7.10
CA PHE A 65 1.49 -14.52 -6.13
C PHE A 65 0.05 -13.99 -6.19
N SER A 66 -0.47 -13.79 -7.40
CA SER A 66 -1.83 -13.28 -7.59
C SER A 66 -2.93 -14.27 -7.19
N ASN A 67 -2.59 -15.55 -7.04
CA ASN A 67 -3.50 -16.59 -6.54
C ASN A 67 -3.43 -16.82 -5.03
N LEU A 68 -2.52 -16.13 -4.32
CA LEU A 68 -2.48 -16.18 -2.86
C LEU A 68 -3.72 -15.49 -2.27
N PRO A 69 -4.14 -15.89 -1.06
CA PRO A 69 -5.23 -15.21 -0.38
C PRO A 69 -4.94 -13.71 -0.24
N MET A 70 -5.94 -12.90 -0.60
CA MET A 70 -5.84 -11.44 -0.57
C MET A 70 -6.54 -10.89 0.65
N THR A 71 -5.98 -9.80 1.20
CA THR A 71 -6.56 -9.05 2.30
C THR A 71 -6.89 -7.64 1.83
N GLU A 72 -8.05 -7.13 2.23
CA GLU A 72 -8.42 -5.74 1.99
C GLU A 72 -8.23 -4.94 3.27
N VAL A 73 -7.60 -3.77 3.15
CA VAL A 73 -7.36 -2.87 4.27
C VAL A 73 -7.76 -1.46 3.86
N LYS A 74 -8.53 -0.82 4.75
CA LYS A 74 -8.90 0.58 4.59
C LYS A 74 -8.03 1.41 5.53
N MET A 75 -7.31 2.40 4.99
CA MET A 75 -6.39 3.18 5.80
C MET A 75 -6.24 4.61 5.30
N ASP A 76 -5.82 5.48 6.20
CA ASP A 76 -5.42 6.84 5.87
C ASP A 76 -3.92 6.85 5.56
N ILE A 77 -3.53 7.64 4.57
CA ILE A 77 -2.14 7.78 4.17
C ILE A 77 -1.68 9.21 4.37
N HIS A 78 -0.53 9.36 5.02
CA HIS A 78 0.10 10.64 5.30
C HIS A 78 1.50 10.66 4.70
N CYS A 79 1.76 11.60 3.80
CA CYS A 79 3.04 11.69 3.11
C CYS A 79 3.93 12.76 3.74
N VAL A 80 5.23 12.55 3.70
CA VAL A 80 6.22 13.53 4.15
C VAL A 80 6.14 14.83 3.35
N THR A 81 5.59 14.80 2.14
CA THR A 81 5.37 15.99 1.31
C THR A 81 4.07 16.74 1.68
N ARG A 82 3.55 16.47 2.88
CA ARG A 82 2.49 17.22 3.56
C ARG A 82 1.10 17.08 2.96
N TRP A 83 0.80 15.94 2.32
CA TRP A 83 -0.56 15.63 1.92
C TRP A 83 -1.07 14.40 2.66
N SER A 84 -2.37 14.37 2.91
CA SER A 84 -3.05 13.21 3.47
C SER A 84 -4.22 12.81 2.60
N LYS A 85 -4.37 11.51 2.40
CA LYS A 85 -5.51 10.94 1.68
C LYS A 85 -6.18 9.92 2.57
N PHE A 86 -7.49 10.12 2.82
CA PHE A 86 -8.23 9.29 3.76
C PHE A 86 -9.01 8.18 3.07
N ASP A 87 -9.30 7.15 3.85
CA ASP A 87 -10.17 6.04 3.46
C ASP A 87 -9.69 5.36 2.17
N THR A 88 -8.37 5.19 2.02
CA THR A 88 -7.82 4.48 0.89
C THR A 88 -8.03 2.98 1.07
N LEU A 89 -8.55 2.33 0.04
CA LEU A 89 -8.78 0.89 0.04
C LEU A 89 -7.63 0.18 -0.66
N TRP A 90 -7.00 -0.74 0.07
CA TRP A 90 -5.86 -1.52 -0.41
C TRP A 90 -6.23 -3.00 -0.45
N LYS A 91 -5.83 -3.66 -1.51
CA LYS A 91 -5.97 -5.09 -1.66
C LYS A 91 -4.62 -5.69 -2.00
N GLY A 92 -4.22 -6.70 -1.25
CA GLY A 92 -2.92 -7.33 -1.48
C GLY A 92 -2.72 -8.55 -0.61
N VAL A 93 -1.57 -9.16 -0.76
CA VAL A 93 -1.16 -10.31 0.03
C VAL A 93 -0.45 -9.81 1.29
N SER A 94 -0.93 -10.22 2.46
CA SER A 94 -0.26 -9.83 3.71
C SER A 94 1.08 -10.55 3.85
N VAL A 95 2.04 -9.91 4.51
CA VAL A 95 3.34 -10.54 4.82
C VAL A 95 3.11 -11.81 5.63
N LYS A 96 2.17 -11.80 6.56
CA LYS A 96 1.82 -12.97 7.35
C LYS A 96 1.38 -14.15 6.45
N THR A 97 0.58 -13.90 5.43
CA THR A 97 0.15 -14.93 4.49
C THR A 97 1.34 -15.54 3.77
N THR A 98 2.27 -14.74 3.28
CA THR A 98 3.46 -15.25 2.58
C THR A 98 4.31 -16.14 3.47
N LEU A 99 4.47 -15.79 4.75
CA LEU A 99 5.29 -16.55 5.69
C LEU A 99 4.58 -17.82 6.18
N VAL A 100 3.28 -17.75 6.48
CA VAL A 100 2.52 -18.87 7.02
C VAL A 100 2.19 -19.91 5.97
N GLU A 101 1.74 -19.49 4.78
CA GLU A 101 1.43 -20.38 3.66
C GLU A 101 2.64 -21.24 3.30
N GLU A 102 3.81 -20.63 3.19
CA GLU A 102 5.03 -21.35 2.86
C GLU A 102 5.46 -22.31 3.97
N SER A 103 5.24 -21.96 5.22
CA SER A 103 5.50 -22.87 6.34
C SER A 103 4.61 -24.10 6.32
N ILE A 104 3.40 -23.98 5.79
CA ILE A 104 2.48 -25.11 5.62
C ILE A 104 2.90 -25.98 4.44
N LEU A 105 3.29 -25.37 3.33
CA LEU A 105 3.65 -26.07 2.10
C LEU A 105 5.03 -26.72 2.16
N THR A 106 5.92 -26.17 2.97
CA THR A 106 7.32 -26.63 3.11
C THR A 106 7.59 -26.92 4.57
N PRO A 107 7.14 -28.09 5.08
CA PRO A 107 7.39 -28.47 6.48
C PRO A 107 8.89 -28.49 6.76
N LEU A 108 9.25 -28.00 7.91
CA LEU A 108 10.62 -27.93 8.38
C LEU A 108 11.20 -29.34 8.66
#